data_3f909aa1935666b8908b50f25064bcf9
#
_entry.id   3f909aa1935666b8908b50f25064bcf9
#
_cell.length_a   1.000
_cell.length_b   1.000
_cell.length_c   1.000
_cell.angle_alpha   90.00
_cell.angle_beta   90.00
_cell.angle_gamma   90.00
#
_symmetry.space_group_name_H-M   'P 1'
#
loop_
_entity.id
_entity.type
_entity.pdbx_description
1 polymer ?
#
loop_
_entity_poly.entity_id
_entity_poly.type
_entity_poly.pdbx_seq_one_letter_code
_entity_poly.pdbx_strand_id
1 'polypeptide(L)'
;PKRTKEEIEEARQLKIKKKEEEEQNRWRWWEEEKYEDGVKWKFLEHKGPYFPPEYQPLPDNVNFYYDGKKVKLSLAAEEVALFFAQMLDHEYTTKKVFRENFFIDWRKEMTHEEMSLIQDLDKCDFGEIHAMHKAKVEARKNMTKEEKLALKEANQKIVDEYGFCLLDHHKERIGNFKIEPPGLFRGRGEHPKQGMLKKRIQPEDVIINCSKESCVPVPPAGHHWKEVRHDNTVTWLASWTENIQGSIKYIMLNANSKLKGEKDWEKYEVARKLKTCVDNIRNQYLHDLKSKEMGTRQRAVALYFIDKLALRAGNEKEEGETADTVGCCSLRVEHITLHEQLEGSECVVEFDFLGKDSIRYYNKVPVIRKTHTLNKHLSSLMPGLTAKVFRTYNASITLQQQLKELTNKSDNVAEKLLSYNRANRAVAILCNHQRAPPKTFEQSMANLQAKIDARKEQLALAKTELKQAKKEAKTKGSSDPKLQMLVERKKAAVKRCEEQLLKMEVQATDREENKQIALGTSKLNYLDPRISVAWCKNMEVPVEKIYNKSQRDKFAWAIDMTEADFEF
;
A
#
# COMPACT_ATOMS: atom_id res chain seq x y z
N PRO A 1 -32.62 -17.24 11.83
CA PRO A 1 -33.85 -16.63 11.32
C PRO A 1 -33.53 -15.49 10.36
N LYS A 2 -34.24 -15.39 9.24
CA LYS A 2 -34.10 -14.23 8.34
C LYS A 2 -34.70 -13.02 9.04
N ARG A 3 -33.95 -11.91 9.08
CA ARG A 3 -34.42 -10.65 9.65
C ARG A 3 -35.66 -10.16 8.91
N THR A 4 -36.61 -9.56 9.64
CA THR A 4 -37.79 -8.94 9.05
C THR A 4 -37.42 -7.71 8.22
N LYS A 5 -38.30 -7.25 7.34
CA LYS A 5 -38.06 -6.04 6.55
C LYS A 5 -37.90 -4.81 7.46
N GLU A 6 -38.62 -4.76 8.57
CA GLU A 6 -38.57 -3.71 9.58
C GLU A 6 -37.21 -3.69 10.29
N GLU A 7 -36.71 -4.84 10.77
CA GLU A 7 -35.37 -4.96 11.38
C GLU A 7 -34.24 -4.57 10.42
N ILE A 8 -34.41 -4.84 9.12
CA ILE A 8 -33.42 -4.44 8.09
C ILE A 8 -33.42 -2.92 7.90
N GLU A 9 -34.60 -2.30 7.88
CA GLU A 9 -34.75 -0.87 7.71
C GLU A 9 -34.27 -0.10 8.96
N GLU A 10 -34.64 -0.56 10.17
CA GLU A 10 -34.10 -0.01 11.43
C GLU A 10 -32.58 -0.07 11.50
N ALA A 11 -32.01 -1.22 11.15
CA ALA A 11 -30.55 -1.38 11.11
C ALA A 11 -29.90 -0.44 10.07
N ARG A 12 -30.59 -0.15 8.97
CA ARG A 12 -30.17 0.80 7.95
C ARG A 12 -30.21 2.23 8.46
N GLN A 13 -31.30 2.64 9.10
CA GLN A 13 -31.48 3.97 9.69
C GLN A 13 -30.48 4.23 10.81
N LEU A 14 -30.25 3.25 11.69
CA LEU A 14 -29.23 3.35 12.74
C LEU A 14 -27.82 3.51 12.16
N LYS A 15 -27.55 2.85 11.05
CA LYS A 15 -26.25 2.95 10.35
C LYS A 15 -26.07 4.31 9.68
N ILE A 16 -27.14 4.88 9.13
CA ILE A 16 -27.13 6.22 8.55
C ILE A 16 -26.90 7.25 9.66
N LYS A 17 -27.65 7.18 10.75
CA LYS A 17 -27.52 8.09 11.91
C LYS A 17 -26.11 8.05 12.51
N LYS A 18 -25.55 6.84 12.71
CA LYS A 18 -24.16 6.70 13.16
C LYS A 18 -23.16 7.35 12.20
N LYS A 19 -23.39 7.24 10.90
CA LYS A 19 -22.49 7.83 9.89
C LYS A 19 -22.58 9.36 9.92
N GLU A 20 -23.76 9.91 10.11
CA GLU A 20 -23.97 11.35 10.23
C GLU A 20 -23.34 11.91 11.52
N GLU A 21 -23.47 11.20 12.64
CA GLU A 21 -22.82 11.53 13.90
C GLU A 21 -21.28 11.46 13.80
N GLU A 22 -20.72 10.43 13.15
CA GLU A 22 -19.28 10.31 12.87
C GLU A 22 -18.77 11.47 12.03
N GLU A 23 -19.56 11.92 11.03
CA GLU A 23 -19.18 13.03 10.15
C GLU A 23 -19.26 14.38 10.88
N GLN A 24 -20.30 14.62 11.68
CA GLN A 24 -20.46 15.83 12.48
C GLN A 24 -19.38 15.97 13.56
N ASN A 25 -18.94 14.86 14.15
CA ASN A 25 -17.91 14.84 15.20
C ASN A 25 -16.48 14.72 14.66
N ARG A 26 -16.29 14.71 13.35
CA ARG A 26 -14.96 14.62 12.74
C ARG A 26 -14.15 15.87 13.04
N TRP A 27 -12.93 15.69 13.52
CA TRP A 27 -12.00 16.81 13.67
C TRP A 27 -11.54 17.34 12.30
N ARG A 28 -11.96 18.55 12.00
CA ARG A 28 -11.63 19.25 10.75
C ARG A 28 -10.37 20.08 10.94
N TRP A 29 -9.26 19.42 11.16
CA TRP A 29 -7.96 20.04 11.44
C TRP A 29 -7.47 20.95 10.31
N TRP A 30 -7.94 20.78 9.09
CA TRP A 30 -7.58 21.59 7.92
C TRP A 30 -8.23 23.00 7.93
N GLU A 31 -9.17 23.25 8.80
CA GLU A 31 -9.78 24.55 9.05
C GLU A 31 -9.07 25.34 10.15
N GLU A 32 -8.17 24.69 10.92
CA GLU A 32 -7.44 25.30 12.02
C GLU A 32 -6.18 26.03 11.52
N GLU A 33 -5.73 27.04 12.28
CA GLU A 33 -4.46 27.70 12.04
C GLU A 33 -3.28 26.71 12.23
N LYS A 34 -2.30 26.81 11.33
CA LYS A 34 -1.08 26.05 11.44
C LYS A 34 -0.24 26.55 12.61
N TYR A 35 0.43 25.64 13.30
CA TYR A 35 1.39 25.99 14.34
C TYR A 35 2.63 26.66 13.73
N GLU A 36 3.42 27.31 14.61
CA GLU A 36 4.72 27.86 14.24
C GLU A 36 5.63 26.82 13.59
N ASP A 37 6.59 27.28 12.78
CA ASP A 37 7.51 26.41 12.08
C ASP A 37 8.25 25.45 13.04
N GLY A 38 8.15 24.18 12.72
CA GLY A 38 8.77 23.09 13.48
C GLY A 38 7.88 22.46 14.55
N VAL A 39 6.84 23.12 15.03
CA VAL A 39 5.92 22.55 16.04
C VAL A 39 4.90 21.66 15.35
N LYS A 40 4.84 20.38 15.78
CA LYS A 40 3.91 19.39 15.21
C LYS A 40 2.65 19.20 16.05
N TRP A 41 2.76 19.34 17.37
CA TRP A 41 1.65 19.21 18.32
C TRP A 41 1.95 20.01 19.59
N LYS A 42 0.91 20.39 20.32
CA LYS A 42 1.01 21.03 21.63
C LYS A 42 0.78 20.07 22.78
N PHE A 43 -0.13 19.10 22.59
CA PHE A 43 -0.42 18.05 23.58
C PHE A 43 -0.42 16.67 22.90
N LEU A 44 0.29 15.71 23.50
CA LEU A 44 0.34 14.32 23.06
C LEU A 44 0.34 13.39 24.27
N GLU A 45 -0.68 12.54 24.35
CA GLU A 45 -0.82 11.50 25.37
C GLU A 45 -1.21 10.16 24.75
N HIS A 46 -0.59 9.08 25.16
CA HIS A 46 -0.89 7.72 24.71
C HIS A 46 -0.51 6.68 25.75
N LYS A 47 -0.94 5.44 25.55
CA LYS A 47 -0.68 4.31 26.47
C LYS A 47 0.64 3.57 26.22
N GLY A 48 1.43 4.01 25.24
CA GLY A 48 2.64 3.34 24.80
C GLY A 48 2.36 2.20 23.82
N PRO A 49 3.41 1.47 23.42
CA PRO A 49 3.28 0.34 22.51
C PRO A 49 2.69 -0.88 23.20
N TYR A 50 2.01 -1.73 22.40
CA TYR A 50 1.59 -3.06 22.83
C TYR A 50 2.66 -4.08 22.45
N PHE A 51 3.21 -4.77 23.43
CA PHE A 51 4.23 -5.79 23.24
C PHE A 51 3.62 -7.15 22.90
N PRO A 52 4.28 -7.97 22.06
CA PRO A 52 3.87 -9.36 21.86
C PRO A 52 3.98 -10.14 23.18
N PRO A 53 3.14 -11.17 23.37
CA PRO A 53 3.20 -12.01 24.56
C PRO A 53 4.56 -12.70 24.69
N GLU A 54 4.95 -13.04 25.91
CA GLU A 54 6.13 -13.84 26.18
C GLU A 54 6.02 -15.24 25.55
N TYR A 55 7.17 -15.82 25.24
CA TYR A 55 7.22 -17.16 24.69
C TYR A 55 6.67 -18.18 25.68
N GLN A 56 5.85 -19.10 25.20
CA GLN A 56 5.34 -20.23 25.97
C GLN A 56 6.01 -21.50 25.47
N PRO A 57 6.56 -22.35 26.38
CA PRO A 57 7.22 -23.60 26.02
C PRO A 57 6.34 -24.48 25.14
N LEU A 58 6.99 -25.32 24.32
CA LEU A 58 6.30 -26.36 23.58
C LEU A 58 5.63 -27.36 24.52
N PRO A 59 4.50 -27.98 24.12
CA PRO A 59 3.90 -29.07 24.87
C PRO A 59 4.88 -30.27 25.02
N ASP A 60 4.80 -30.99 26.12
CA ASP A 60 5.72 -32.12 26.43
C ASP A 60 5.75 -33.25 25.39
N ASN A 61 4.69 -33.34 24.59
CA ASN A 61 4.58 -34.32 23.51
C ASN A 61 5.16 -33.84 22.16
N VAL A 62 5.71 -32.64 22.10
CA VAL A 62 6.32 -32.07 20.89
C VAL A 62 7.82 -31.96 21.10
N ASN A 63 8.59 -32.64 20.29
CA ASN A 63 10.02 -32.81 20.52
C ASN A 63 10.84 -32.30 19.34
N PHE A 64 12.05 -31.86 19.66
CA PHE A 64 13.11 -31.58 18.71
C PHE A 64 14.12 -32.76 18.73
N TYR A 65 14.62 -33.15 17.56
CA TYR A 65 15.60 -34.24 17.42
C TYR A 65 16.85 -33.71 16.71
N TYR A 66 17.99 -34.21 17.18
CA TYR A 66 19.29 -34.02 16.53
C TYR A 66 19.93 -35.39 16.31
N ASP A 67 20.29 -35.70 15.05
CA ASP A 67 20.86 -36.96 14.63
C ASP A 67 20.02 -38.16 15.13
N GLY A 68 18.70 -38.05 15.04
CA GLY A 68 17.71 -39.04 15.47
C GLY A 68 17.50 -39.14 16.99
N LYS A 69 18.22 -38.38 17.80
CA LYS A 69 18.09 -38.38 19.26
C LYS A 69 17.27 -37.17 19.73
N LYS A 70 16.37 -37.44 20.68
CA LYS A 70 15.59 -36.39 21.32
C LYS A 70 16.50 -35.45 22.11
N VAL A 71 16.37 -34.13 21.85
CA VAL A 71 17.11 -33.09 22.56
C VAL A 71 16.11 -32.07 23.13
N LYS A 72 16.24 -31.77 24.42
CA LYS A 72 15.48 -30.72 25.08
C LYS A 72 16.24 -29.40 24.95
N LEU A 73 15.64 -28.46 24.26
CA LEU A 73 16.22 -27.14 24.07
C LEU A 73 15.92 -26.22 25.26
N SER A 74 16.81 -25.27 25.52
CA SER A 74 16.54 -24.12 26.38
C SER A 74 15.40 -23.28 25.78
N LEU A 75 14.70 -22.49 26.59
CA LEU A 75 13.58 -21.67 26.13
C LEU A 75 13.96 -20.73 24.98
N ALA A 76 15.14 -20.13 25.05
CA ALA A 76 15.63 -19.24 24.00
C ALA A 76 15.89 -20.00 22.69
N ALA A 77 16.58 -21.12 22.76
CA ALA A 77 16.85 -21.96 21.59
C ALA A 77 15.59 -22.59 21.01
N GLU A 78 14.63 -22.98 21.87
CA GLU A 78 13.34 -23.55 21.47
C GLU A 78 12.48 -22.54 20.71
N GLU A 79 12.38 -21.30 21.20
CA GLU A 79 11.63 -20.21 20.52
C GLU A 79 12.16 -19.98 19.10
N VAL A 80 13.47 -19.92 18.93
CA VAL A 80 14.11 -19.71 17.62
C VAL A 80 13.94 -20.93 16.70
N ALA A 81 14.03 -22.15 17.26
CA ALA A 81 13.71 -23.38 16.53
C ALA A 81 12.26 -23.39 16.02
N LEU A 82 11.32 -22.88 16.82
CA LEU A 82 9.92 -22.75 16.43
C LEU A 82 9.77 -21.81 15.22
N PHE A 83 10.49 -20.69 15.16
CA PHE A 83 10.44 -19.78 14.01
C PHE A 83 10.85 -20.47 12.71
N PHE A 84 11.89 -21.28 12.74
CA PHE A 84 12.34 -22.05 11.59
C PHE A 84 11.34 -23.16 11.22
N ALA A 85 10.86 -23.90 12.21
CA ALA A 85 9.87 -24.96 12.02
C ALA A 85 8.58 -24.45 11.36
N GLN A 86 8.12 -23.24 11.71
CA GLN A 86 6.94 -22.61 11.11
C GLN A 86 7.11 -22.31 9.62
N MET A 87 8.33 -22.26 9.11
CA MET A 87 8.66 -21.90 7.74
C MET A 87 9.13 -23.09 6.89
N LEU A 88 9.09 -24.32 7.40
CA LEU A 88 9.62 -25.49 6.66
C LEU A 88 8.96 -25.73 5.30
N ASP A 89 7.69 -25.40 5.15
CA ASP A 89 6.97 -25.48 3.86
C ASP A 89 7.23 -24.26 2.94
N HIS A 90 8.01 -23.30 3.39
CA HIS A 90 8.27 -22.09 2.62
C HIS A 90 9.61 -22.19 1.88
N GLU A 91 9.66 -21.65 0.66
CA GLU A 91 10.87 -21.66 -0.18
C GLU A 91 12.10 -21.03 0.47
N TYR A 92 11.94 -20.10 1.43
CA TYR A 92 13.07 -19.50 2.15
C TYR A 92 13.97 -20.53 2.84
N THR A 93 13.39 -21.59 3.43
CA THR A 93 14.17 -22.62 4.13
C THR A 93 15.00 -23.52 3.21
N THR A 94 14.82 -23.42 1.91
CA THR A 94 15.66 -24.11 0.89
C THR A 94 16.84 -23.25 0.44
N LYS A 95 16.82 -21.94 0.72
CA LYS A 95 17.90 -21.03 0.32
C LYS A 95 19.11 -21.19 1.25
N LYS A 96 20.29 -21.33 0.65
CA LYS A 96 21.55 -21.49 1.40
C LYS A 96 21.77 -20.32 2.37
N VAL A 97 21.66 -19.08 1.90
CA VAL A 97 21.84 -17.86 2.71
C VAL A 97 20.91 -17.85 3.93
N PHE A 98 19.64 -18.21 3.74
CA PHE A 98 18.66 -18.26 4.83
C PHE A 98 19.04 -19.29 5.89
N ARG A 99 19.44 -20.49 5.47
CA ARG A 99 19.83 -21.58 6.38
C ARG A 99 21.10 -21.25 7.15
N GLU A 100 22.11 -20.70 6.49
CA GLU A 100 23.37 -20.30 7.11
C GLU A 100 23.17 -19.18 8.14
N ASN A 101 22.47 -18.10 7.78
CA ASN A 101 22.18 -16.99 8.67
C ASN A 101 21.35 -17.44 9.88
N PHE A 102 20.31 -18.25 9.65
CA PHE A 102 19.50 -18.82 10.72
C PHE A 102 20.37 -19.62 11.70
N PHE A 103 21.19 -20.54 11.18
CA PHE A 103 21.98 -21.44 12.01
C PHE A 103 23.03 -20.69 12.83
N ILE A 104 23.68 -19.68 12.25
CA ILE A 104 24.63 -18.81 12.98
C ILE A 104 23.93 -18.08 14.14
N ASP A 105 22.78 -17.47 13.89
CA ASP A 105 22.06 -16.73 14.92
C ASP A 105 21.40 -17.64 15.96
N TRP A 106 20.85 -18.78 15.53
CA TRP A 106 20.28 -19.76 16.45
C TRP A 106 21.31 -20.28 17.44
N ARG A 107 22.53 -20.57 16.99
CA ARG A 107 23.63 -21.02 17.88
C ARG A 107 24.01 -19.98 18.93
N LYS A 108 23.82 -18.70 18.68
CA LYS A 108 24.04 -17.63 19.66
C LYS A 108 23.01 -17.63 20.82
N GLU A 109 21.84 -18.17 20.57
CA GLU A 109 20.77 -18.29 21.56
C GLU A 109 20.84 -19.63 22.34
N MET A 110 21.74 -20.55 21.97
CA MET A 110 21.95 -21.83 22.60
C MET A 110 22.84 -21.73 23.83
N THR A 111 22.66 -22.66 24.78
CA THR A 111 23.64 -22.90 25.85
C THR A 111 24.93 -23.50 25.28
N HIS A 112 26.00 -23.50 26.07
CA HIS A 112 27.28 -24.14 25.66
C HIS A 112 27.12 -25.62 25.35
N GLU A 113 26.28 -26.33 26.11
CA GLU A 113 26.00 -27.77 25.91
C GLU A 113 25.27 -27.99 24.60
N GLU A 114 24.23 -27.18 24.33
CA GLU A 114 23.47 -27.20 23.05
C GLU A 114 24.37 -26.88 21.86
N MET A 115 25.21 -25.85 21.94
CA MET A 115 26.18 -25.51 20.89
C MET A 115 27.18 -26.61 20.61
N SER A 116 27.63 -27.35 21.65
CA SER A 116 28.56 -28.48 21.52
C SER A 116 27.90 -29.66 20.85
N LEU A 117 26.61 -29.87 21.09
CA LEU A 117 25.84 -31.00 20.54
C LEU A 117 25.37 -30.68 19.11
N ILE A 118 24.78 -29.53 18.86
CA ILE A 118 24.13 -29.14 17.61
C ILE A 118 25.12 -28.39 16.73
N GLN A 119 25.81 -29.14 15.86
CA GLN A 119 26.86 -28.59 14.99
C GLN A 119 26.49 -28.53 13.51
N ASP A 120 25.40 -29.18 13.11
CA ASP A 120 24.97 -29.28 11.73
C ASP A 120 23.44 -29.15 11.62
N LEU A 121 22.99 -28.17 10.85
CA LEU A 121 21.56 -27.91 10.64
C LEU A 121 20.86 -29.08 9.90
N ASP A 122 21.57 -29.79 9.03
CA ASP A 122 20.99 -30.87 8.24
C ASP A 122 20.68 -32.11 9.10
N LYS A 123 21.26 -32.21 10.30
CA LYS A 123 20.96 -33.23 11.30
C LYS A 123 19.83 -32.86 12.25
N CYS A 124 19.30 -31.65 12.13
CA CYS A 124 18.20 -31.17 12.96
C CYS A 124 16.86 -31.60 12.37
N ASP A 125 16.00 -32.16 13.20
CA ASP A 125 14.62 -32.49 12.82
C ASP A 125 13.62 -31.64 13.61
N PHE A 126 12.93 -30.78 12.89
CA PHE A 126 11.87 -29.89 13.38
C PHE A 126 10.46 -30.42 13.06
N GLY A 127 10.34 -31.66 12.61
CA GLY A 127 9.10 -32.22 12.05
C GLY A 127 7.91 -32.20 13.01
N GLU A 128 8.10 -32.57 14.27
CA GLU A 128 7.03 -32.55 15.27
C GLU A 128 6.58 -31.11 15.58
N ILE A 129 7.50 -30.15 15.67
CA ILE A 129 7.21 -28.73 15.90
C ILE A 129 6.42 -28.18 14.71
N HIS A 130 6.83 -28.53 13.49
CA HIS A 130 6.13 -28.15 12.27
C HIS A 130 4.72 -28.73 12.20
N ALA A 131 4.55 -30.02 12.54
CA ALA A 131 3.25 -30.67 12.58
C ALA A 131 2.31 -30.00 13.59
N MET A 132 2.81 -29.65 14.77
CA MET A 132 2.06 -28.90 15.78
C MET A 132 1.62 -27.53 15.23
N HIS A 133 2.51 -26.80 14.57
CA HIS A 133 2.18 -25.51 13.96
C HIS A 133 1.09 -25.65 12.90
N LYS A 134 1.21 -26.65 12.01
CA LYS A 134 0.16 -26.95 11.01
C LYS A 134 -1.18 -27.25 11.65
N ALA A 135 -1.20 -28.06 12.71
CA ALA A 135 -2.43 -28.37 13.45
C ALA A 135 -3.07 -27.12 14.05
N LYS A 136 -2.26 -26.19 14.64
CA LYS A 136 -2.75 -24.90 15.15
C LYS A 136 -3.33 -24.01 14.02
N VAL A 137 -2.67 -23.97 12.86
CA VAL A 137 -3.16 -23.20 11.70
C VAL A 137 -4.48 -23.76 11.19
N GLU A 138 -4.60 -25.10 11.11
CA GLU A 138 -5.84 -25.76 10.66
C GLU A 138 -6.98 -25.57 11.67
N ALA A 139 -6.70 -25.71 12.95
CA ALA A 139 -7.66 -25.43 14.02
C ALA A 139 -8.20 -23.98 13.93
N ARG A 140 -7.33 -23.02 13.67
CA ARG A 140 -7.72 -21.61 13.49
C ARG A 140 -8.62 -21.39 12.27
N LYS A 141 -8.39 -22.09 11.17
CA LYS A 141 -9.26 -22.03 9.97
C LYS A 141 -10.64 -22.58 10.28
N ASN A 142 -10.71 -23.66 11.07
CA ASN A 142 -11.94 -24.39 11.41
C ASN A 142 -12.68 -23.84 12.64
N MET A 143 -12.20 -22.73 13.24
CA MET A 143 -12.87 -22.05 14.36
C MET A 143 -14.33 -21.74 14.02
N THR A 144 -15.20 -21.91 15.01
CA THR A 144 -16.61 -21.53 14.92
C THR A 144 -16.81 -20.03 14.79
N LYS A 145 -18.00 -19.60 14.43
CA LYS A 145 -18.34 -18.15 14.39
C LYS A 145 -18.23 -17.50 15.77
N GLU A 146 -18.58 -18.23 16.81
CA GLU A 146 -18.54 -17.77 18.20
C GLU A 146 -17.10 -17.59 18.68
N GLU A 147 -16.22 -18.56 18.42
CA GLU A 147 -14.79 -18.47 18.74
C GLU A 147 -14.11 -17.31 17.98
N LYS A 148 -14.42 -17.14 16.69
CA LYS A 148 -13.94 -16.00 15.90
C LYS A 148 -14.44 -14.65 16.45
N LEU A 149 -15.69 -14.61 16.96
CA LEU A 149 -16.24 -13.42 17.59
C LEU A 149 -15.52 -13.10 18.90
N ALA A 150 -15.33 -14.10 19.76
CA ALA A 150 -14.61 -13.94 21.03
C ALA A 150 -13.17 -13.43 20.81
N LEU A 151 -12.46 -13.98 19.82
CA LEU A 151 -11.12 -13.52 19.44
C LEU A 151 -11.15 -12.07 18.93
N LYS A 152 -12.16 -11.71 18.16
CA LYS A 152 -12.34 -10.34 17.67
C LYS A 152 -12.60 -9.37 18.82
N GLU A 153 -13.43 -9.74 19.79
CA GLU A 153 -13.72 -8.93 20.98
C GLU A 153 -12.46 -8.74 21.85
N ALA A 154 -11.69 -9.81 22.06
CA ALA A 154 -10.40 -9.71 22.77
C ALA A 154 -9.43 -8.77 22.07
N ASN A 155 -9.29 -8.88 20.75
CA ASN A 155 -8.47 -7.95 19.98
C ASN A 155 -9.00 -6.51 20.00
N GLN A 156 -10.33 -6.33 20.04
CA GLN A 156 -10.94 -5.00 20.12
C GLN A 156 -10.61 -4.31 21.43
N LYS A 157 -10.59 -5.01 22.56
CA LYS A 157 -10.16 -4.45 23.85
C LYS A 157 -8.73 -3.91 23.78
N ILE A 158 -7.81 -4.64 23.14
CA ILE A 158 -6.43 -4.18 22.94
C ILE A 158 -6.40 -2.92 22.07
N VAL A 159 -7.20 -2.87 21.02
CA VAL A 159 -7.30 -1.68 20.15
C VAL A 159 -7.88 -0.49 20.91
N ASP A 160 -8.89 -0.70 21.75
CA ASP A 160 -9.53 0.37 22.52
C ASP A 160 -8.58 0.97 23.55
N GLU A 161 -7.69 0.17 24.11
CA GLU A 161 -6.69 0.60 25.10
C GLU A 161 -5.45 1.24 24.45
N TYR A 162 -4.84 0.59 23.46
CA TYR A 162 -3.54 0.98 22.88
C TYR A 162 -3.63 1.62 21.49
N GLY A 163 -4.76 1.49 20.82
CA GLY A 163 -4.91 1.89 19.42
C GLY A 163 -5.18 3.37 19.18
N PHE A 164 -5.29 4.18 20.25
CA PHE A 164 -5.61 5.60 20.17
C PHE A 164 -4.70 6.43 21.06
N CYS A 165 -4.53 7.70 20.69
CA CYS A 165 -3.87 8.71 21.48
C CYS A 165 -4.75 9.97 21.56
N LEU A 166 -4.41 10.89 22.45
CA LEU A 166 -4.92 12.26 22.47
C LEU A 166 -3.86 13.17 21.84
N LEU A 167 -4.20 13.76 20.70
CA LEU A 167 -3.39 14.75 20.02
C LEU A 167 -4.13 16.09 20.05
N ASP A 168 -3.55 17.08 20.71
CA ASP A 168 -4.18 18.37 20.92
C ASP A 168 -5.62 18.24 21.47
N HIS A 169 -5.80 17.32 22.43
CA HIS A 169 -7.05 16.92 23.06
C HIS A 169 -8.09 16.23 22.16
N HIS A 170 -7.73 15.89 20.91
CA HIS A 170 -8.55 15.09 20.01
C HIS A 170 -8.11 13.62 20.01
N LYS A 171 -9.08 12.72 19.95
CA LYS A 171 -8.81 11.28 19.88
C LYS A 171 -8.39 10.90 18.46
N GLU A 172 -7.13 10.55 18.30
CA GLU A 172 -6.53 10.14 17.04
C GLU A 172 -6.14 8.66 17.07
N ARG A 173 -6.28 7.99 15.93
CA ARG A 173 -5.93 6.59 15.79
C ARG A 173 -4.44 6.43 15.53
N ILE A 174 -3.81 5.46 16.23
CA ILE A 174 -2.43 5.04 15.99
C ILE A 174 -2.41 4.02 14.86
N GLY A 175 -1.46 4.15 13.93
CA GLY A 175 -1.36 3.28 12.76
C GLY A 175 -0.79 1.89 13.06
N ASN A 176 0.21 1.83 13.92
CA ASN A 176 1.02 0.63 14.18
C ASN A 176 1.44 0.51 15.65
N PHE A 177 0.48 0.52 16.57
CA PHE A 177 0.75 0.48 18.02
C PHE A 177 1.33 -0.85 18.53
N LYS A 178 1.21 -1.94 17.76
CA LYS A 178 1.77 -3.24 18.12
C LYS A 178 3.24 -3.32 17.72
N ILE A 179 4.10 -3.64 18.68
CA ILE A 179 5.49 -3.98 18.39
C ILE A 179 5.54 -5.29 17.59
N GLU A 180 6.42 -5.31 16.62
CA GLU A 180 6.64 -6.45 15.75
C GLU A 180 7.18 -7.64 16.58
N PRO A 181 6.57 -8.83 16.50
CA PRO A 181 7.04 -9.99 17.25
C PRO A 181 8.43 -10.44 16.75
N PRO A 182 9.20 -11.16 17.56
CA PRO A 182 10.44 -11.79 17.13
C PRO A 182 10.16 -12.83 16.04
N GLY A 183 11.18 -13.16 15.27
CA GLY A 183 11.06 -14.11 14.17
C GLY A 183 12.30 -14.14 13.30
N LEU A 184 12.21 -14.77 12.14
CA LEU A 184 13.29 -14.81 11.18
C LEU A 184 13.07 -13.74 10.09
N PHE A 185 14.12 -13.01 9.77
CA PHE A 185 14.07 -11.96 8.75
C PHE A 185 13.94 -12.58 7.36
N ARG A 186 12.98 -12.10 6.59
CA ARG A 186 12.73 -12.60 5.22
C ARG A 186 13.35 -11.69 4.16
N GLY A 187 13.24 -10.38 4.35
CA GLY A 187 13.66 -9.40 3.35
C GLY A 187 12.78 -9.44 2.09
N ARG A 188 13.23 -8.71 1.06
CA ARG A 188 12.64 -8.73 -0.28
C ARG A 188 13.73 -9.05 -1.29
N GLY A 189 13.38 -9.80 -2.35
CA GLY A 189 14.36 -10.27 -3.34
C GLY A 189 15.44 -11.15 -2.71
N GLU A 190 16.64 -11.10 -3.24
CA GLU A 190 17.81 -11.82 -2.73
C GLU A 190 18.53 -10.99 -1.64
N HIS A 191 17.88 -10.83 -0.49
CA HIS A 191 18.45 -10.06 0.62
C HIS A 191 19.52 -10.88 1.36
N PRO A 192 20.75 -10.38 1.55
CA PRO A 192 21.85 -11.16 2.14
C PRO A 192 21.66 -11.51 3.62
N LYS A 193 20.78 -10.81 4.33
CA LYS A 193 20.47 -11.06 5.76
C LYS A 193 19.23 -11.95 5.98
N GLN A 194 18.69 -12.57 4.94
CA GLN A 194 17.58 -13.53 5.07
C GLN A 194 17.97 -14.65 6.04
N GLY A 195 17.04 -15.00 6.91
CA GLY A 195 17.25 -16.05 7.94
C GLY A 195 17.82 -15.56 9.26
N MET A 196 18.34 -14.34 9.32
CA MET A 196 18.82 -13.76 10.60
C MET A 196 17.68 -13.61 11.61
N LEU A 197 18.03 -13.76 12.89
CA LEU A 197 17.08 -13.64 13.99
C LEU A 197 16.70 -12.18 14.25
N LYS A 198 15.44 -11.87 14.06
CA LYS A 198 14.81 -10.63 14.53
C LYS A 198 14.53 -10.77 16.02
N LYS A 199 15.32 -10.09 16.84
CA LYS A 199 15.23 -10.18 18.30
C LYS A 199 13.95 -9.53 18.82
N ARG A 200 13.45 -10.04 19.95
CA ARG A 200 12.34 -9.46 20.70
C ARG A 200 12.72 -8.07 21.17
N ILE A 201 11.85 -7.09 20.92
CA ILE A 201 11.99 -5.74 21.45
C ILE A 201 11.46 -5.70 22.88
N GLN A 202 12.31 -5.28 23.80
CA GLN A 202 11.98 -5.10 25.21
C GLN A 202 11.57 -3.63 25.47
N PRO A 203 10.82 -3.36 26.55
CA PRO A 203 10.53 -1.97 26.95
C PRO A 203 11.80 -1.10 27.11
N GLU A 204 12.91 -1.68 27.56
CA GLU A 204 14.21 -1.05 27.72
C GLU A 204 14.88 -0.62 26.39
N ASP A 205 14.37 -1.09 25.27
CA ASP A 205 14.82 -0.67 23.94
C ASP A 205 14.04 0.53 23.41
N VAL A 206 12.90 0.87 24.04
CA VAL A 206 11.91 1.81 23.52
C VAL A 206 12.07 3.19 24.12
N ILE A 207 12.12 4.19 23.25
CA ILE A 207 12.04 5.62 23.60
C ILE A 207 10.59 6.06 23.43
N ILE A 208 9.99 6.61 24.46
CA ILE A 208 8.64 7.19 24.46
C ILE A 208 8.71 8.68 24.18
N ASN A 209 7.79 9.19 23.36
CA ASN A 209 7.60 10.62 23.14
C ASN A 209 6.17 11.03 23.52
N CYS A 210 6.03 11.98 24.44
CA CYS A 210 4.74 12.52 24.89
C CYS A 210 4.93 13.94 25.44
N SER A 211 3.84 14.67 25.69
CA SER A 211 3.94 15.99 26.32
C SER A 211 4.35 15.90 27.81
N LYS A 212 4.92 16.98 28.32
CA LYS A 212 5.33 17.07 29.73
C LYS A 212 4.15 17.00 30.67
N GLU A 213 3.03 17.57 30.27
CA GLU A 213 1.78 17.67 31.03
C GLU A 213 0.93 16.40 30.95
N SER A 214 1.28 15.47 30.08
CA SER A 214 0.53 14.21 29.89
C SER A 214 0.96 13.13 30.89
N CYS A 215 0.09 12.15 31.08
CA CYS A 215 0.47 10.94 31.80
C CYS A 215 1.48 10.13 30.98
N VAL A 216 2.67 9.93 31.53
CA VAL A 216 3.68 9.07 30.87
C VAL A 216 3.16 7.63 30.82
N PRO A 217 3.27 6.95 29.67
CA PRO A 217 2.88 5.54 29.57
C PRO A 217 3.59 4.67 30.60
N VAL A 218 2.83 3.78 31.24
CA VAL A 218 3.39 2.83 32.21
C VAL A 218 3.95 1.62 31.45
N PRO A 219 5.23 1.26 31.61
CA PRO A 219 5.79 0.06 31.01
C PRO A 219 5.20 -1.21 31.65
N PRO A 220 5.31 -2.38 31.01
CA PRO A 220 4.97 -3.66 31.63
C PRO A 220 5.65 -3.86 32.98
N ALA A 221 5.04 -4.62 33.89
CA ALA A 221 5.54 -4.85 35.24
C ALA A 221 6.98 -5.41 35.21
N GLY A 222 7.85 -4.81 36.04
CA GLY A 222 9.27 -5.19 36.14
C GLY A 222 10.17 -4.60 35.04
N HIS A 223 9.62 -3.78 34.15
CA HIS A 223 10.34 -3.13 33.07
C HIS A 223 10.37 -1.61 33.21
N HIS A 224 11.24 -0.96 32.45
CA HIS A 224 11.32 0.49 32.33
C HIS A 224 11.56 0.91 30.88
N TRP A 225 11.20 2.15 30.55
CA TRP A 225 11.50 2.68 29.23
C TRP A 225 12.99 3.05 29.12
N LYS A 226 13.56 2.91 27.93
CA LYS A 226 14.92 3.39 27.64
C LYS A 226 15.05 4.88 27.94
N GLU A 227 14.08 5.67 27.48
CA GLU A 227 14.03 7.11 27.63
C GLU A 227 12.59 7.60 27.45
N VAL A 228 12.25 8.70 28.14
CA VAL A 228 11.02 9.46 27.89
C VAL A 228 11.41 10.84 27.40
N ARG A 229 10.99 11.19 26.19
CA ARG A 229 11.21 12.50 25.56
C ARG A 229 9.95 13.34 25.54
N HIS A 230 10.15 14.65 25.42
CA HIS A 230 9.08 15.63 25.29
C HIS A 230 9.38 16.54 24.08
N ASP A 231 9.52 15.92 22.91
CA ASP A 231 9.91 16.59 21.67
C ASP A 231 8.68 16.77 20.76
N ASN A 232 8.17 17.99 20.69
CA ASN A 232 7.02 18.36 19.88
C ASN A 232 7.37 18.73 18.43
N THR A 233 8.63 18.59 18.02
CA THR A 233 9.09 18.81 16.65
C THR A 233 9.03 17.54 15.79
N VAL A 234 8.77 16.39 16.42
CA VAL A 234 8.66 15.09 15.77
C VAL A 234 7.23 14.54 15.83
N THR A 235 6.91 13.64 14.92
CA THR A 235 5.55 13.10 14.75
C THR A 235 5.37 11.67 15.26
N TRP A 236 6.43 11.03 15.73
CA TRP A 236 6.38 9.67 16.26
C TRP A 236 6.07 9.64 17.77
N LEU A 237 5.41 8.56 18.21
CA LEU A 237 5.00 8.36 19.60
C LEU A 237 6.01 7.51 20.39
N ALA A 238 6.63 6.56 19.74
CA ALA A 238 7.65 5.69 20.29
C ALA A 238 8.64 5.27 19.21
N SER A 239 9.87 4.96 19.60
CA SER A 239 10.89 4.50 18.68
C SER A 239 11.82 3.48 19.32
N TRP A 240 12.40 2.60 18.51
CA TRP A 240 13.43 1.63 18.89
C TRP A 240 14.29 1.28 17.69
N THR A 241 15.47 0.73 17.96
CA THR A 241 16.37 0.25 16.91
C THR A 241 16.23 -1.27 16.76
N GLU A 242 15.98 -1.75 15.55
CA GLU A 242 15.96 -3.18 15.26
C GLU A 242 17.37 -3.72 14.97
N ASN A 243 17.59 -5.00 15.21
CA ASN A 243 18.94 -5.58 15.22
C ASN A 243 19.47 -6.05 13.85
N ILE A 244 18.61 -6.20 12.82
CA ILE A 244 19.03 -6.76 11.52
C ILE A 244 19.87 -5.75 10.72
N GLN A 245 19.34 -4.53 10.54
CA GLN A 245 19.96 -3.47 9.77
C GLN A 245 20.31 -2.23 10.59
N GLY A 246 20.06 -2.27 11.91
CA GLY A 246 20.21 -1.10 12.77
C GLY A 246 19.20 0.02 12.45
N SER A 247 18.11 -0.30 11.78
CA SER A 247 17.10 0.70 11.39
C SER A 247 16.26 1.13 12.59
N ILE A 248 15.98 2.43 12.68
CA ILE A 248 15.07 2.95 13.69
C ILE A 248 13.63 2.70 13.22
N LYS A 249 12.84 2.07 14.07
CA LYS A 249 11.40 1.84 13.88
C LYS A 249 10.60 2.81 14.72
N TYR A 250 9.44 3.20 14.23
CA TYR A 250 8.60 4.21 14.86
C TYR A 250 7.15 3.76 14.96
N ILE A 251 6.52 4.11 16.08
CA ILE A 251 5.05 4.13 16.17
C ILE A 251 4.57 5.49 15.69
N MET A 252 3.70 5.46 14.70
CA MET A 252 3.17 6.63 14.02
C MET A 252 1.65 6.64 14.06
N LEU A 253 1.07 7.82 13.90
CA LEU A 253 -0.37 7.97 13.74
C LEU A 253 -0.87 7.35 12.43
N ASN A 254 -2.15 7.04 12.41
CA ASN A 254 -2.83 6.50 11.23
C ASN A 254 -2.81 7.52 10.07
N ALA A 255 -3.01 7.01 8.86
CA ALA A 255 -2.98 7.81 7.64
C ALA A 255 -4.07 8.91 7.58
N ASN A 256 -5.16 8.78 8.35
CA ASN A 256 -6.24 9.76 8.44
C ASN A 256 -6.03 10.84 9.52
N SER A 257 -4.92 10.79 10.25
CA SER A 257 -4.60 11.76 11.32
C SER A 257 -4.22 13.13 10.77
N LYS A 258 -4.34 14.16 11.63
CA LYS A 258 -3.87 15.52 11.34
C LYS A 258 -2.43 15.55 10.84
N LEU A 259 -1.49 14.96 11.58
CA LEU A 259 -0.06 15.00 11.24
C LEU A 259 0.28 14.34 9.90
N LYS A 260 -0.43 13.26 9.54
CA LYS A 260 -0.27 12.62 8.22
C LYS A 260 -0.95 13.41 7.12
N GLY A 261 -2.11 13.99 7.39
CA GLY A 261 -2.85 14.83 6.46
C GLY A 261 -2.13 16.12 6.11
N GLU A 262 -1.59 16.83 7.10
CA GLU A 262 -0.78 18.04 6.90
C GLU A 262 0.44 17.76 6.02
N LYS A 263 1.15 16.64 6.32
CA LYS A 263 2.32 16.23 5.54
C LYS A 263 1.97 15.82 4.10
N ASP A 264 0.82 15.20 3.89
CA ASP A 264 0.32 14.90 2.54
C ASP A 264 -0.03 16.19 1.78
N TRP A 265 -0.70 17.12 2.43
CA TRP A 265 -1.03 18.41 1.83
C TRP A 265 0.23 19.19 1.43
N GLU A 266 1.16 19.36 2.34
CA GLU A 266 2.46 20.01 2.06
C GLU A 266 3.19 19.37 0.87
N LYS A 267 3.22 18.04 0.82
CA LYS A 267 3.84 17.29 -0.28
C LYS A 267 3.23 17.67 -1.64
N TYR A 268 1.94 17.78 -1.72
CA TYR A 268 1.25 18.14 -2.96
C TYR A 268 1.41 19.63 -3.30
N GLU A 269 1.43 20.51 -2.30
CA GLU A 269 1.71 21.94 -2.52
C GLU A 269 3.13 22.18 -3.05
N VAL A 270 4.13 21.49 -2.52
CA VAL A 270 5.50 21.54 -3.06
C VAL A 270 5.53 21.04 -4.51
N ALA A 271 4.79 19.98 -4.84
CA ALA A 271 4.70 19.48 -6.21
C ALA A 271 3.99 20.47 -7.14
N ARG A 272 2.94 21.18 -6.67
CA ARG A 272 2.28 22.24 -7.44
C ARG A 272 3.20 23.43 -7.70
N LYS A 273 4.02 23.84 -6.73
CA LYS A 273 5.02 24.89 -6.92
C LYS A 273 6.00 24.55 -8.05
N LEU A 274 6.33 23.28 -8.26
CA LEU A 274 7.21 22.88 -9.36
C LEU A 274 6.65 23.27 -10.74
N LYS A 275 5.33 23.32 -10.91
CA LYS A 275 4.67 23.75 -12.17
C LYS A 275 5.16 25.10 -12.66
N THR A 276 5.46 26.03 -11.76
CA THR A 276 5.87 27.40 -12.11
C THR A 276 7.31 27.49 -12.64
N CYS A 277 8.17 26.52 -12.31
CA CYS A 277 9.59 26.56 -12.67
C CYS A 277 10.08 25.31 -13.43
N VAL A 278 9.24 24.30 -13.63
CA VAL A 278 9.64 23.03 -14.24
C VAL A 278 10.20 23.20 -15.65
N ASP A 279 9.64 24.07 -16.46
CA ASP A 279 10.11 24.31 -17.82
C ASP A 279 11.47 24.97 -17.84
N ASN A 280 11.72 25.92 -16.92
CA ASN A 280 13.04 26.48 -16.73
C ASN A 280 14.07 25.41 -16.31
N ILE A 281 13.71 24.55 -15.38
CA ILE A 281 14.55 23.44 -14.94
C ILE A 281 14.84 22.48 -16.11
N ARG A 282 13.82 22.16 -16.92
CA ARG A 282 13.93 21.33 -18.12
C ARG A 282 14.88 21.95 -19.16
N ASN A 283 14.71 23.21 -19.46
CA ASN A 283 15.57 23.92 -20.38
C ASN A 283 17.02 23.98 -19.86
N GLN A 284 17.19 24.20 -18.55
CA GLN A 284 18.51 24.22 -17.91
C GLN A 284 19.22 22.87 -18.03
N TYR A 285 18.58 21.76 -17.65
CA TYR A 285 19.27 20.48 -17.74
C TYR A 285 19.51 20.04 -19.20
N LEU A 286 18.64 20.38 -20.15
CA LEU A 286 18.88 20.14 -21.57
C LEU A 286 20.09 20.92 -22.10
N HIS A 287 20.28 22.15 -21.65
CA HIS A 287 21.47 22.93 -21.92
C HIS A 287 22.70 22.30 -21.24
N ASP A 288 22.60 21.92 -19.99
CA ASP A 288 23.68 21.36 -19.17
C ASP A 288 24.19 19.99 -19.69
N LEU A 289 23.36 19.26 -20.43
CA LEU A 289 23.78 18.04 -21.15
C LEU A 289 24.93 18.28 -22.12
N LYS A 290 25.09 19.49 -22.63
CA LYS A 290 26.15 19.91 -23.57
C LYS A 290 27.35 20.55 -22.87
N SER A 291 27.33 20.71 -21.55
CA SER A 291 28.41 21.34 -20.76
C SER A 291 29.73 20.61 -20.94
N LYS A 292 30.83 21.36 -20.96
CA LYS A 292 32.19 20.80 -20.96
C LYS A 292 32.57 20.16 -19.62
N GLU A 293 31.95 20.62 -18.54
CA GLU A 293 32.15 20.09 -17.19
C GLU A 293 31.40 18.75 -17.00
N MET A 294 32.14 17.71 -16.65
CA MET A 294 31.60 16.35 -16.49
C MET A 294 30.50 16.31 -15.40
N GLY A 295 30.74 16.92 -14.24
CA GLY A 295 29.77 16.92 -13.13
C GLY A 295 28.44 17.58 -13.49
N THR A 296 28.47 18.67 -14.26
CA THR A 296 27.27 19.35 -14.76
C THR A 296 26.48 18.48 -15.72
N ARG A 297 27.16 17.83 -16.70
CA ARG A 297 26.50 16.85 -17.58
C ARG A 297 25.90 15.70 -16.81
N GLN A 298 26.60 15.20 -15.83
CA GLN A 298 26.13 14.09 -15.00
C GLN A 298 24.85 14.43 -14.24
N ARG A 299 24.79 15.63 -13.63
CA ARG A 299 23.57 16.11 -12.96
C ARG A 299 22.40 16.25 -13.94
N ALA A 300 22.65 16.80 -15.12
CA ALA A 300 21.65 16.99 -16.15
C ALA A 300 20.99 15.68 -16.59
N VAL A 301 21.78 14.62 -16.82
CA VAL A 301 21.24 13.30 -17.17
C VAL A 301 20.47 12.67 -16.02
N ALA A 302 20.94 12.78 -14.78
CA ALA A 302 20.18 12.29 -13.63
C ALA A 302 18.83 12.99 -13.53
N LEU A 303 18.78 14.31 -13.73
CA LEU A 303 17.53 15.07 -13.76
C LEU A 303 16.62 14.60 -14.88
N TYR A 304 17.16 14.39 -16.07
CA TYR A 304 16.39 13.86 -17.20
C TYR A 304 15.77 12.49 -16.87
N PHE A 305 16.54 11.54 -16.30
CA PHE A 305 16.01 10.23 -15.93
C PHE A 305 14.94 10.30 -14.84
N ILE A 306 15.10 11.18 -13.87
CA ILE A 306 14.13 11.37 -12.80
C ILE A 306 12.86 12.02 -13.31
N ASP A 307 12.97 13.05 -14.15
CA ASP A 307 11.83 13.77 -14.70
C ASP A 307 11.11 12.97 -15.79
N LYS A 308 11.84 12.48 -16.79
CA LYS A 308 11.22 11.84 -17.96
C LYS A 308 10.90 10.36 -17.76
N LEU A 309 11.75 9.62 -17.04
CA LEU A 309 11.58 8.20 -16.83
C LEU A 309 11.02 7.85 -15.45
N ALA A 310 10.73 8.85 -14.65
CA ALA A 310 10.25 8.72 -13.28
C ALA A 310 11.11 7.79 -12.41
N LEU A 311 12.43 7.72 -12.66
CA LEU A 311 13.33 6.91 -11.85
C LEU A 311 13.45 7.49 -10.44
N ARG A 312 13.62 6.61 -9.46
CA ARG A 312 14.00 7.02 -8.11
C ARG A 312 15.48 7.39 -8.10
N ALA A 313 15.88 8.35 -7.25
CA ALA A 313 17.27 8.75 -7.16
C ALA A 313 18.21 7.57 -6.91
N GLY A 314 17.88 6.70 -5.96
CA GLY A 314 18.78 5.64 -5.51
C GLY A 314 19.90 6.19 -4.61
N ASN A 315 20.39 5.35 -3.71
CA ASN A 315 21.53 5.62 -2.87
C ASN A 315 22.56 4.52 -3.10
N GLU A 316 23.83 4.83 -2.89
CA GLU A 316 24.88 3.83 -2.78
C GLU A 316 24.57 2.89 -1.61
N LYS A 317 24.93 1.64 -1.75
CA LYS A 317 24.68 0.60 -0.75
C LYS A 317 25.98 -0.15 -0.51
N GLU A 318 26.18 -0.55 0.73
CA GLU A 318 27.28 -1.44 1.09
C GLU A 318 26.93 -2.88 0.65
N GLU A 319 27.90 -3.55 0.08
CA GLU A 319 27.78 -4.94 -0.34
C GLU A 319 27.51 -5.86 0.88
N GLY A 320 26.59 -6.79 0.76
CA GLY A 320 26.21 -7.70 1.85
C GLY A 320 25.22 -7.15 2.88
N GLU A 321 24.86 -5.86 2.84
CA GLU A 321 23.94 -5.23 3.80
C GLU A 321 22.48 -5.24 3.33
N THR A 322 22.25 -5.07 2.03
CA THR A 322 20.90 -5.01 1.47
C THR A 322 20.82 -5.75 0.13
N ALA A 323 19.59 -6.03 -0.32
CA ALA A 323 19.38 -6.60 -1.65
C ALA A 323 19.96 -5.68 -2.75
N ASP A 324 20.51 -6.28 -3.81
CA ASP A 324 21.07 -5.54 -4.94
C ASP A 324 19.95 -4.93 -5.79
N THR A 325 19.53 -3.75 -5.39
CA THR A 325 18.54 -2.93 -6.10
C THR A 325 19.08 -1.53 -6.28
N VAL A 326 18.84 -0.92 -7.43
CA VAL A 326 19.41 0.36 -7.80
C VAL A 326 18.36 1.42 -8.14
N GLY A 327 18.78 2.67 -8.17
CA GLY A 327 18.05 3.80 -8.69
C GLY A 327 18.96 4.62 -9.62
N CYS A 328 18.52 5.77 -10.05
CA CYS A 328 19.20 6.61 -11.04
C CYS A 328 20.69 6.85 -10.71
N CYS A 329 21.00 7.22 -9.46
CA CYS A 329 22.36 7.57 -9.04
C CYS A 329 23.24 6.35 -8.66
N SER A 330 22.67 5.16 -8.56
CA SER A 330 23.35 3.91 -8.26
C SER A 330 23.31 2.90 -9.41
N LEU A 331 22.93 3.33 -10.63
CA LEU A 331 23.03 2.52 -11.84
C LEU A 331 24.47 2.16 -12.14
N ARG A 332 24.71 0.91 -12.53
CA ARG A 332 26.01 0.41 -12.96
C ARG A 332 26.00 0.14 -14.47
N VAL A 333 27.19 -0.10 -15.03
CA VAL A 333 27.36 -0.30 -16.48
C VAL A 333 26.56 -1.52 -16.99
N GLU A 334 26.53 -2.59 -16.21
CA GLU A 334 25.78 -3.81 -16.56
C GLU A 334 24.25 -3.62 -16.67
N HIS A 335 23.72 -2.53 -16.11
CA HIS A 335 22.29 -2.20 -16.16
C HIS A 335 21.88 -1.45 -17.43
N ILE A 336 22.85 -1.07 -18.26
CA ILE A 336 22.66 -0.16 -19.40
C ILE A 336 23.30 -0.75 -20.65
N THR A 337 22.51 -0.89 -21.69
CA THR A 337 22.99 -1.24 -23.03
C THR A 337 22.76 -0.08 -23.99
N LEU A 338 23.79 0.29 -24.74
CA LEU A 338 23.73 1.37 -25.71
C LEU A 338 23.57 0.79 -27.12
N HIS A 339 22.60 1.28 -27.84
CA HIS A 339 22.34 0.92 -29.23
C HIS A 339 22.53 2.16 -30.10
N GLU A 340 23.31 2.05 -31.18
CA GLU A 340 23.45 3.14 -32.15
C GLU A 340 22.15 3.35 -32.93
N GLN A 341 21.49 2.24 -33.30
CA GLN A 341 20.16 2.21 -33.89
C GLN A 341 19.35 1.05 -33.33
N LEU A 342 18.10 1.30 -32.95
CA LEU A 342 17.16 0.28 -32.52
C LEU A 342 15.73 0.70 -32.83
N GLU A 343 14.96 -0.20 -33.48
CA GLU A 343 13.53 0.00 -33.79
C GLU A 343 13.24 1.34 -34.50
N GLY A 344 14.14 1.78 -35.40
CA GLY A 344 13.99 3.01 -36.20
C GLY A 344 14.40 4.29 -35.45
N SER A 345 14.92 4.20 -34.23
CA SER A 345 15.45 5.32 -33.45
C SER A 345 16.96 5.25 -33.34
N GLU A 346 17.64 6.42 -33.42
CA GLU A 346 19.08 6.55 -33.20
C GLU A 346 19.39 6.77 -31.71
N CYS A 347 20.57 6.29 -31.27
CA CYS A 347 21.10 6.49 -29.92
C CYS A 347 20.13 6.03 -28.81
N VAL A 348 19.73 4.77 -28.83
CA VAL A 348 18.83 4.20 -27.83
C VAL A 348 19.59 3.63 -26.65
N VAL A 349 19.14 3.96 -25.45
CA VAL A 349 19.60 3.35 -24.20
C VAL A 349 18.58 2.37 -23.70
N GLU A 350 18.98 1.14 -23.52
CA GLU A 350 18.21 0.09 -22.91
C GLU A 350 18.60 -0.04 -21.44
N PHE A 351 17.59 0.00 -20.57
CA PHE A 351 17.74 -0.19 -19.13
C PHE A 351 17.17 -1.55 -18.74
N ASP A 352 17.95 -2.31 -17.97
CA ASP A 352 17.52 -3.56 -17.36
C ASP A 352 18.11 -3.72 -15.97
N PHE A 353 17.32 -3.47 -14.94
CA PHE A 353 17.78 -3.54 -13.55
C PHE A 353 16.64 -3.82 -12.56
N LEU A 354 17.01 -4.26 -11.35
CA LEU A 354 16.09 -4.38 -10.24
C LEU A 354 16.03 -3.06 -9.45
N GLY A 355 14.86 -2.45 -9.41
CA GLY A 355 14.58 -1.27 -8.61
C GLY A 355 14.07 -1.60 -7.21
N LYS A 356 13.51 -0.61 -6.53
CA LYS A 356 12.93 -0.77 -5.18
C LYS A 356 11.98 -1.97 -5.12
N ASP A 357 12.07 -2.75 -4.05
CA ASP A 357 11.30 -3.96 -3.79
C ASP A 357 11.63 -5.11 -4.76
N SER A 358 12.82 -5.06 -5.40
CA SER A 358 13.28 -6.03 -6.42
C SER A 358 12.37 -6.10 -7.65
N ILE A 359 11.66 -5.02 -7.95
CA ILE A 359 10.83 -4.92 -9.15
C ILE A 359 11.72 -4.57 -10.34
N ARG A 360 11.70 -5.40 -11.39
CA ARG A 360 12.47 -5.16 -12.61
C ARG A 360 11.98 -3.90 -13.32
N TYR A 361 12.92 -3.04 -13.67
CA TYR A 361 12.72 -1.93 -14.59
C TYR A 361 13.39 -2.31 -15.93
N TYR A 362 12.57 -2.43 -16.97
CA TYR A 362 13.04 -2.66 -18.32
C TYR A 362 12.44 -1.60 -19.24
N ASN A 363 13.29 -0.83 -19.91
CA ASN A 363 12.84 0.23 -20.81
C ASN A 363 13.91 0.55 -21.85
N LYS A 364 13.48 0.93 -23.06
CA LYS A 364 14.33 1.39 -24.15
C LYS A 364 13.99 2.84 -24.45
N VAL A 365 14.96 3.72 -24.38
CA VAL A 365 14.74 5.17 -24.51
C VAL A 365 15.82 5.80 -25.38
N PRO A 366 15.51 6.63 -26.35
CA PRO A 366 16.49 7.47 -27.04
C PRO A 366 17.02 8.54 -26.08
N VAL A 367 18.36 8.63 -25.85
CA VAL A 367 18.92 9.41 -24.73
C VAL A 367 20.25 10.11 -25.00
N ILE A 368 20.51 11.13 -24.17
CA ILE A 368 21.74 11.94 -24.03
C ILE A 368 22.38 11.73 -22.63
N ARG A 369 23.71 11.66 -22.50
CA ARG A 369 24.59 11.08 -21.41
C ARG A 369 24.75 11.84 -20.07
N LYS A 370 24.99 11.20 -18.99
CA LYS A 370 25.58 10.80 -17.64
C LYS A 370 25.70 11.81 -16.46
N THR A 371 25.77 11.29 -15.19
CA THR A 371 25.35 11.70 -13.83
C THR A 371 26.46 12.18 -12.86
N HIS A 372 26.12 12.95 -11.80
CA HIS A 372 26.32 12.81 -10.33
C HIS A 372 25.97 14.09 -9.52
N THR A 373 25.65 13.97 -8.19
CA THR A 373 25.31 15.01 -7.18
C THR A 373 24.01 15.79 -7.39
N LEU A 374 22.86 15.17 -7.02
CA LEU A 374 21.55 15.64 -7.44
C LEU A 374 20.77 16.48 -6.42
N ASN A 375 20.58 16.02 -5.18
CA ASN A 375 19.61 16.65 -4.26
C ASN A 375 20.03 18.05 -3.78
N LYS A 376 21.30 18.30 -3.60
CA LYS A 376 21.83 19.62 -3.20
C LYS A 376 21.60 20.67 -4.28
N HIS A 377 21.76 20.26 -5.54
CA HIS A 377 21.45 21.10 -6.70
C HIS A 377 19.95 21.35 -6.85
N LEU A 378 19.10 20.33 -6.62
CA LEU A 378 17.64 20.48 -6.69
C LEU A 378 17.12 21.54 -5.70
N SER A 379 17.63 21.53 -4.46
CA SER A 379 17.23 22.52 -3.45
C SER A 379 17.63 23.95 -3.82
N SER A 380 18.70 24.14 -4.64
CA SER A 380 19.08 25.46 -5.14
C SER A 380 18.20 25.96 -6.28
N LEU A 381 17.56 25.07 -7.03
CA LEU A 381 16.62 25.42 -8.11
C LEU A 381 15.24 25.83 -7.57
N MET A 382 14.77 25.15 -6.52
CA MET A 382 13.53 25.47 -5.83
C MET A 382 13.61 24.98 -4.37
N PRO A 383 13.29 25.84 -3.36
CA PRO A 383 13.26 25.39 -1.96
C PRO A 383 12.34 24.18 -1.78
N GLY A 384 12.83 23.15 -1.10
CA GLY A 384 12.10 21.91 -0.87
C GLY A 384 12.05 20.93 -2.05
N LEU A 385 12.67 21.25 -3.19
CA LEU A 385 12.71 20.36 -4.34
C LEU A 385 13.61 19.15 -4.08
N THR A 386 13.08 17.98 -4.35
CA THR A 386 13.81 16.71 -4.32
C THR A 386 13.40 15.86 -5.52
N ALA A 387 14.17 14.83 -5.83
CA ALA A 387 13.82 13.85 -6.88
C ALA A 387 12.39 13.29 -6.73
N LYS A 388 11.93 13.13 -5.48
CA LYS A 388 10.59 12.64 -5.19
C LYS A 388 9.49 13.62 -5.60
N VAL A 389 9.75 14.93 -5.56
CA VAL A 389 8.79 15.97 -5.98
C VAL A 389 8.49 15.87 -7.48
N PHE A 390 9.50 15.63 -8.33
CA PHE A 390 9.29 15.40 -9.76
C PHE A 390 8.34 14.22 -10.01
N ARG A 391 8.51 13.13 -9.27
CA ARG A 391 7.64 11.96 -9.41
C ARG A 391 6.19 12.28 -9.03
N THR A 392 5.98 13.02 -7.95
CA THR A 392 4.65 13.48 -7.53
C THR A 392 4.06 14.46 -8.53
N TYR A 393 4.84 15.41 -9.02
CA TYR A 393 4.43 16.38 -10.04
C TYR A 393 4.03 15.68 -11.35
N ASN A 394 4.92 14.89 -11.92
CA ASN A 394 4.65 14.20 -13.18
C ASN A 394 3.46 13.25 -13.10
N ALA A 395 3.32 12.51 -12.00
CA ALA A 395 2.16 11.66 -11.75
C ALA A 395 0.86 12.46 -11.73
N SER A 396 0.82 13.55 -10.97
CA SER A 396 -0.38 14.36 -10.80
C SER A 396 -0.77 15.11 -12.07
N ILE A 397 0.19 15.75 -12.76
CA ILE A 397 -0.10 16.45 -14.00
C ILE A 397 -0.53 15.50 -15.13
N THR A 398 0.09 14.30 -15.21
CA THR A 398 -0.32 13.27 -16.17
C THR A 398 -1.74 12.80 -15.91
N LEU A 399 -2.12 12.56 -14.64
CA LEU A 399 -3.50 12.20 -14.32
C LEU A 399 -4.48 13.28 -14.78
N GLN A 400 -4.20 14.55 -14.45
CA GLN A 400 -5.08 15.65 -14.82
C GLN A 400 -5.26 15.78 -16.33
N GLN A 401 -4.16 15.66 -17.10
CA GLN A 401 -4.19 15.72 -18.55
C GLN A 401 -4.98 14.54 -19.14
N GLN A 402 -4.67 13.31 -18.71
CA GLN A 402 -5.34 12.11 -19.19
C GLN A 402 -6.84 12.09 -18.85
N LEU A 403 -7.24 12.62 -17.69
CA LEU A 403 -8.66 12.74 -17.34
C LEU A 403 -9.38 13.75 -18.25
N LYS A 404 -8.74 14.85 -18.65
CA LYS A 404 -9.31 15.81 -19.61
C LYS A 404 -9.47 15.20 -21.01
N GLU A 405 -8.51 14.36 -21.43
CA GLU A 405 -8.50 13.74 -22.75
C GLU A 405 -9.47 12.56 -22.88
N LEU A 406 -9.54 11.70 -21.85
CA LEU A 406 -10.22 10.40 -21.92
C LEU A 406 -11.69 10.46 -21.45
N THR A 407 -12.10 11.49 -20.68
CA THR A 407 -13.44 11.50 -20.09
C THR A 407 -14.40 12.39 -20.86
N ASN A 408 -15.56 11.84 -21.20
CA ASN A 408 -16.65 12.60 -21.80
C ASN A 408 -17.80 12.76 -20.80
N LYS A 409 -18.37 13.99 -20.69
CA LYS A 409 -19.48 14.29 -19.79
C LYS A 409 -20.75 13.49 -20.11
N SER A 410 -20.95 13.14 -21.38
CA SER A 410 -22.13 12.36 -21.84
C SER A 410 -22.05 10.87 -21.53
N ASP A 411 -20.86 10.36 -21.16
CA ASP A 411 -20.68 8.94 -20.85
C ASP A 411 -21.45 8.55 -19.59
N ASN A 412 -21.83 7.28 -19.51
CA ASN A 412 -22.38 6.75 -18.27
C ASN A 412 -21.30 6.58 -17.17
N VAL A 413 -21.73 6.37 -15.92
CA VAL A 413 -20.81 6.25 -14.78
C VAL A 413 -19.79 5.12 -14.96
N ALA A 414 -20.16 3.99 -15.59
CA ALA A 414 -19.24 2.88 -15.78
C ALA A 414 -18.12 3.23 -16.77
N GLU A 415 -18.46 3.87 -17.87
CA GLU A 415 -17.50 4.37 -18.87
C GLU A 415 -16.59 5.46 -18.29
N LYS A 416 -17.14 6.40 -17.51
CA LYS A 416 -16.34 7.40 -16.79
C LYS A 416 -15.34 6.75 -15.84
N LEU A 417 -15.74 5.70 -15.11
CA LEU A 417 -14.83 4.95 -14.24
C LEU A 417 -13.73 4.22 -15.02
N LEU A 418 -14.03 3.69 -16.19
CA LEU A 418 -13.03 3.10 -17.07
C LEU A 418 -12.02 4.15 -17.54
N SER A 419 -12.50 5.33 -17.95
CA SER A 419 -11.64 6.46 -18.34
C SER A 419 -10.73 6.89 -17.18
N TYR A 420 -11.27 6.97 -15.96
CA TYR A 420 -10.47 7.26 -14.76
C TYR A 420 -9.39 6.20 -14.51
N ASN A 421 -9.74 4.91 -14.61
CA ASN A 421 -8.78 3.83 -14.39
C ASN A 421 -7.71 3.80 -15.48
N ARG A 422 -8.05 4.12 -16.72
CA ARG A 422 -7.07 4.27 -17.82
C ARG A 422 -6.13 5.44 -17.60
N ALA A 423 -6.63 6.59 -17.13
CA ALA A 423 -5.80 7.73 -16.74
C ALA A 423 -4.84 7.36 -15.59
N ASN A 424 -5.34 6.70 -14.55
CA ASN A 424 -4.51 6.20 -13.45
C ASN A 424 -3.53 5.11 -13.90
N ARG A 425 -3.90 4.26 -14.86
CA ARG A 425 -3.01 3.27 -15.47
C ARG A 425 -1.83 3.93 -16.19
N ALA A 426 -2.06 4.99 -16.95
CA ALA A 426 -0.98 5.75 -17.58
C ALA A 426 0.06 6.24 -16.57
N VAL A 427 -0.40 6.76 -15.43
CA VAL A 427 0.47 7.16 -14.32
C VAL A 427 1.20 5.96 -13.70
N ALA A 428 0.52 4.86 -13.50
CA ALA A 428 1.13 3.66 -12.90
C ALA A 428 2.22 3.06 -13.80
N ILE A 429 2.04 3.11 -15.12
CA ILE A 429 3.05 2.71 -16.11
C ILE A 429 4.25 3.67 -16.03
N LEU A 430 4.02 4.99 -16.07
CA LEU A 430 5.06 6.00 -15.92
C LEU A 430 5.89 5.77 -14.65
N CYS A 431 5.25 5.41 -13.55
CA CYS A 431 5.90 5.17 -12.26
C CYS A 431 6.41 3.73 -12.08
N ASN A 432 6.27 2.85 -13.06
CA ASN A 432 6.62 1.42 -12.99
C ASN A 432 5.96 0.69 -11.80
N HIS A 433 4.67 0.98 -11.54
CA HIS A 433 3.90 0.32 -10.50
C HIS A 433 3.31 -1.00 -11.01
N GLN A 434 4.07 -2.07 -10.83
CA GLN A 434 3.71 -3.43 -11.28
C GLN A 434 3.23 -4.29 -10.10
N ARG A 435 2.46 -5.33 -10.43
CA ARG A 435 2.09 -6.40 -9.52
C ARG A 435 2.02 -7.73 -10.28
N ALA A 436 2.26 -8.83 -9.59
CA ALA A 436 1.93 -10.14 -10.12
C ALA A 436 0.40 -10.30 -10.24
N PRO A 437 -0.12 -10.93 -11.30
CA PRO A 437 -1.53 -11.26 -11.37
C PRO A 437 -1.95 -12.11 -10.16
N PRO A 438 -3.14 -11.87 -9.59
CA PRO A 438 -3.65 -12.73 -8.52
C PRO A 438 -3.76 -14.18 -8.99
N LYS A 439 -3.42 -15.15 -8.14
CA LYS A 439 -3.52 -16.60 -8.47
C LYS A 439 -4.92 -17.02 -8.95
N THR A 440 -5.95 -16.32 -8.50
CA THR A 440 -7.36 -16.56 -8.86
C THR A 440 -7.84 -15.69 -10.03
N PHE A 441 -6.95 -14.99 -10.73
CA PHE A 441 -7.34 -14.03 -11.77
C PHE A 441 -8.12 -14.71 -12.91
N GLU A 442 -7.57 -15.79 -13.47
CA GLU A 442 -8.18 -16.52 -14.57
C GLU A 442 -9.57 -17.08 -14.20
N GLN A 443 -9.69 -17.65 -12.99
CA GLN A 443 -10.97 -18.14 -12.48
C GLN A 443 -11.98 -17.00 -12.31
N SER A 444 -11.53 -15.86 -11.80
CA SER A 444 -12.37 -14.67 -11.60
C SER A 444 -12.83 -14.08 -12.93
N MET A 445 -11.98 -14.08 -13.97
CA MET A 445 -12.32 -13.63 -15.32
C MET A 445 -13.28 -14.60 -16.00
N ALA A 446 -13.06 -15.91 -15.88
CA ALA A 446 -13.98 -16.93 -16.40
C ALA A 446 -15.38 -16.81 -15.79
N ASN A 447 -15.46 -16.60 -14.47
CA ASN A 447 -16.73 -16.38 -13.77
C ASN A 447 -17.44 -15.10 -14.24
N LEU A 448 -16.68 -14.04 -14.51
CA LEU A 448 -17.24 -12.79 -15.05
C LEU A 448 -17.74 -12.97 -16.48
N GLN A 449 -16.96 -13.67 -17.32
CA GLN A 449 -17.35 -13.98 -18.71
C GLN A 449 -18.64 -14.82 -18.75
N ALA A 450 -18.76 -15.84 -17.90
CA ALA A 450 -20.00 -16.64 -17.78
C ALA A 450 -21.21 -15.77 -17.40
N LYS A 451 -21.05 -14.78 -16.53
CA LYS A 451 -22.11 -13.82 -16.17
C LYS A 451 -22.47 -12.90 -17.35
N ILE A 452 -21.47 -12.47 -18.12
CA ILE A 452 -21.69 -11.66 -19.33
C ILE A 452 -22.50 -12.47 -20.37
N ASP A 453 -22.12 -13.72 -20.61
CA ASP A 453 -22.78 -14.60 -21.57
C ASP A 453 -24.24 -14.86 -21.16
N ALA A 454 -24.48 -15.20 -19.89
CA ALA A 454 -25.82 -15.35 -19.33
C ALA A 454 -26.67 -14.05 -19.46
N ARG A 455 -26.06 -12.89 -19.29
CA ARG A 455 -26.76 -11.60 -19.44
C ARG A 455 -27.05 -11.29 -20.91
N LYS A 456 -26.20 -11.69 -21.86
CA LYS A 456 -26.43 -11.59 -23.31
C LYS A 456 -27.65 -12.42 -23.72
N GLU A 457 -27.77 -13.65 -23.19
CA GLU A 457 -28.94 -14.51 -23.43
C GLU A 457 -30.22 -13.88 -22.87
N GLN A 458 -30.16 -13.35 -21.63
CA GLN A 458 -31.31 -12.64 -21.03
C GLN A 458 -31.72 -11.40 -21.84
N LEU A 459 -30.76 -10.66 -22.37
CA LEU A 459 -31.02 -9.51 -23.23
C LEU A 459 -31.68 -9.92 -24.53
N ALA A 460 -31.22 -11.00 -25.17
CA ALA A 460 -31.81 -11.55 -26.39
C ALA A 460 -33.27 -11.96 -26.14
N LEU A 461 -33.53 -12.64 -25.03
CA LEU A 461 -34.90 -13.03 -24.62
C LEU A 461 -35.77 -11.79 -24.39
N ALA A 462 -35.30 -10.80 -23.62
CA ALA A 462 -36.01 -9.56 -23.36
C ALA A 462 -36.35 -8.77 -24.64
N LYS A 463 -35.43 -8.74 -25.60
CA LYS A 463 -35.67 -8.12 -26.93
C LYS A 463 -36.72 -8.86 -27.73
N THR A 464 -36.75 -10.19 -27.67
CA THR A 464 -37.79 -11.02 -28.29
C THR A 464 -39.15 -10.76 -27.67
N GLU A 465 -39.25 -10.74 -26.34
CA GLU A 465 -40.49 -10.43 -25.62
C GLU A 465 -40.98 -9.01 -25.92
N LEU A 466 -40.08 -8.03 -26.08
CA LEU A 466 -40.45 -6.67 -26.47
C LEU A 466 -41.01 -6.63 -27.88
N LYS A 467 -40.40 -7.37 -28.82
CA LYS A 467 -40.92 -7.48 -30.21
C LYS A 467 -42.31 -8.09 -30.25
N GLN A 468 -42.57 -9.12 -29.44
CA GLN A 468 -43.86 -9.76 -29.33
C GLN A 468 -44.90 -8.82 -28.72
N ALA A 469 -44.59 -8.15 -27.61
CA ALA A 469 -45.50 -7.18 -27.00
C ALA A 469 -45.86 -6.02 -27.97
N LYS A 470 -44.87 -5.53 -28.75
CA LYS A 470 -45.16 -4.53 -29.79
C LYS A 470 -46.06 -5.04 -30.93
N LYS A 471 -45.92 -6.31 -31.34
CA LYS A 471 -46.80 -6.94 -32.32
C LYS A 471 -48.24 -7.05 -31.78
N GLU A 472 -48.41 -7.52 -30.57
CA GLU A 472 -49.73 -7.64 -29.92
C GLU A 472 -50.41 -6.28 -29.73
N ALA A 473 -49.66 -5.24 -29.36
CA ALA A 473 -50.20 -3.89 -29.28
C ALA A 473 -50.63 -3.32 -30.65
N LYS A 474 -49.94 -3.67 -31.74
CA LYS A 474 -50.34 -3.28 -33.11
C LYS A 474 -51.59 -4.04 -33.59
N THR A 475 -51.71 -5.34 -33.29
CA THR A 475 -52.82 -6.19 -33.78
C THR A 475 -54.11 -6.00 -32.99
N LYS A 476 -54.09 -5.67 -31.70
CA LYS A 476 -55.26 -5.51 -30.83
C LYS A 476 -55.73 -4.07 -30.66
N GLY A 477 -55.14 -3.11 -31.38
CA GLY A 477 -55.47 -1.70 -31.35
C GLY A 477 -54.57 -0.88 -30.41
N SER A 478 -53.98 0.18 -30.92
CA SER A 478 -52.97 1.00 -30.25
C SER A 478 -53.46 1.85 -29.06
N SER A 479 -54.77 1.75 -28.74
CA SER A 479 -55.41 2.56 -27.70
C SER A 479 -55.63 1.84 -26.35
N ASP A 480 -55.26 0.55 -26.22
CA ASP A 480 -55.39 -0.14 -24.93
C ASP A 480 -54.27 0.28 -23.94
N PRO A 481 -54.60 0.97 -22.83
CA PRO A 481 -53.62 1.43 -21.85
C PRO A 481 -52.80 0.28 -21.23
N LYS A 482 -53.40 -0.91 -21.09
CA LYS A 482 -52.71 -2.09 -20.51
C LYS A 482 -51.60 -2.60 -21.44
N LEU A 483 -51.83 -2.61 -22.75
CA LEU A 483 -50.85 -3.04 -23.74
C LEU A 483 -49.70 -2.01 -23.88
N GLN A 484 -50.03 -0.72 -23.81
CA GLN A 484 -49.02 0.32 -23.77
C GLN A 484 -48.12 0.22 -22.52
N MET A 485 -48.70 0.02 -21.35
CA MET A 485 -47.95 -0.22 -20.10
C MET A 485 -47.07 -1.48 -20.20
N LEU A 486 -47.53 -2.55 -20.84
CA LEU A 486 -46.72 -3.76 -21.05
C LEU A 486 -45.52 -3.49 -21.95
N VAL A 487 -45.71 -2.76 -23.06
CA VAL A 487 -44.63 -2.38 -23.96
C VAL A 487 -43.59 -1.51 -23.24
N GLU A 488 -44.02 -0.51 -22.47
CA GLU A 488 -43.09 0.34 -21.70
C GLU A 488 -42.36 -0.47 -20.62
N ARG A 489 -43.01 -1.40 -19.93
CA ARG A 489 -42.38 -2.30 -18.96
C ARG A 489 -41.33 -3.19 -19.64
N LYS A 490 -41.60 -3.72 -20.83
CA LYS A 490 -40.62 -4.53 -21.60
C LYS A 490 -39.48 -3.69 -22.14
N LYS A 491 -39.72 -2.45 -22.58
CA LYS A 491 -38.63 -1.49 -22.95
C LYS A 491 -37.73 -1.22 -21.76
N ALA A 492 -38.29 -0.94 -20.58
CA ALA A 492 -37.50 -0.71 -19.37
C ALA A 492 -36.68 -1.94 -18.96
N ALA A 493 -37.22 -3.16 -19.17
CA ALA A 493 -36.49 -4.40 -18.92
C ALA A 493 -35.27 -4.56 -19.88
N VAL A 494 -35.45 -4.31 -21.17
CA VAL A 494 -34.36 -4.32 -22.17
C VAL A 494 -33.29 -3.30 -21.79
N LYS A 495 -33.68 -2.04 -21.55
CA LYS A 495 -32.76 -0.98 -21.15
C LYS A 495 -31.93 -1.36 -19.91
N ARG A 496 -32.58 -1.93 -18.90
CA ARG A 496 -31.91 -2.39 -17.66
C ARG A 496 -30.92 -3.52 -17.94
N CYS A 497 -31.24 -4.46 -18.81
CA CYS A 497 -30.34 -5.53 -19.22
C CYS A 497 -29.14 -4.99 -20.00
N GLU A 498 -29.35 -4.03 -20.92
CA GLU A 498 -28.28 -3.38 -21.68
C GLU A 498 -27.32 -2.61 -20.78
N GLU A 499 -27.83 -1.83 -19.84
CA GLU A 499 -27.01 -1.09 -18.85
C GLU A 499 -26.19 -2.04 -17.97
N GLN A 500 -26.79 -3.18 -17.55
CA GLN A 500 -26.08 -4.17 -16.73
C GLN A 500 -25.02 -4.92 -17.54
N LEU A 501 -25.31 -5.25 -18.80
CA LEU A 501 -24.36 -5.90 -19.69
C LEU A 501 -23.16 -4.99 -19.95
N LEU A 502 -23.42 -3.75 -20.35
CA LEU A 502 -22.35 -2.75 -20.56
C LEU A 502 -21.47 -2.60 -19.33
N LYS A 503 -22.07 -2.51 -18.14
CA LYS A 503 -21.31 -2.42 -16.90
C LYS A 503 -20.40 -3.63 -16.67
N MET A 504 -20.84 -4.85 -17.00
CA MET A 504 -20.03 -6.06 -16.86
C MET A 504 -18.90 -6.12 -17.90
N GLU A 505 -19.18 -5.73 -19.15
CA GLU A 505 -18.18 -5.68 -20.21
C GLU A 505 -17.08 -4.64 -19.92
N VAL A 506 -17.47 -3.45 -19.45
CA VAL A 506 -16.53 -2.43 -18.96
C VAL A 506 -15.67 -2.96 -17.80
N GLN A 507 -16.28 -3.69 -16.87
CA GLN A 507 -15.54 -4.29 -15.75
C GLN A 507 -14.56 -5.38 -16.21
N ALA A 508 -14.90 -6.17 -17.23
CA ALA A 508 -14.01 -7.18 -17.79
C ALA A 508 -12.81 -6.51 -18.49
N THR A 509 -13.07 -5.48 -19.29
CA THR A 509 -12.02 -4.67 -19.95
C THR A 509 -11.08 -4.05 -18.92
N ASP A 510 -11.60 -3.40 -17.90
CA ASP A 510 -10.81 -2.78 -16.83
C ASP A 510 -9.92 -3.79 -16.10
N ARG A 511 -10.44 -4.97 -15.78
CA ARG A 511 -9.67 -6.02 -15.13
C ARG A 511 -8.54 -6.55 -15.99
N GLU A 512 -8.78 -6.79 -17.29
CA GLU A 512 -7.77 -7.30 -18.20
C GLU A 512 -6.68 -6.26 -18.43
N GLU A 513 -7.05 -5.00 -18.70
CA GLU A 513 -6.11 -3.91 -18.89
C GLU A 513 -5.18 -3.69 -17.67
N ASN A 514 -5.68 -3.94 -16.45
CA ASN A 514 -4.95 -3.69 -15.21
C ASN A 514 -4.44 -4.97 -14.52
N LYS A 515 -4.39 -6.09 -15.24
CA LYS A 515 -3.95 -7.41 -14.71
C LYS A 515 -2.62 -7.36 -13.98
N GLN A 516 -1.63 -6.65 -14.53
CA GLN A 516 -0.26 -6.53 -14.00
C GLN A 516 0.06 -5.14 -13.45
N ILE A 517 -0.92 -4.25 -13.31
CA ILE A 517 -0.73 -2.86 -12.91
C ILE A 517 -1.26 -2.62 -11.50
N ALA A 518 -0.44 -2.00 -10.65
CA ALA A 518 -0.81 -1.64 -9.27
C ALA A 518 -1.38 -0.21 -9.22
N LEU A 519 -2.65 -0.04 -9.55
CA LEU A 519 -3.33 1.26 -9.59
C LEU A 519 -3.37 1.97 -8.22
N GLY A 520 -3.44 1.22 -7.13
CA GLY A 520 -3.54 1.77 -5.77
C GLY A 520 -2.30 2.51 -5.30
N THR A 521 -1.11 2.11 -5.76
CA THR A 521 0.16 2.70 -5.32
C THR A 521 0.27 4.16 -5.75
N SER A 522 -0.03 4.48 -7.00
CA SER A 522 -0.04 5.85 -7.52
C SER A 522 -1.08 6.70 -6.78
N LYS A 523 -2.29 6.19 -6.70
CA LYS A 523 -3.45 6.86 -6.09
C LYS A 523 -3.20 7.28 -4.64
N LEU A 524 -2.53 6.44 -3.86
CA LEU A 524 -2.30 6.70 -2.43
C LEU A 524 -1.04 7.53 -2.14
N ASN A 525 -0.06 7.57 -3.05
CA ASN A 525 1.25 8.11 -2.72
C ASN A 525 1.72 9.26 -3.63
N TYR A 526 1.23 9.36 -4.87
CA TYR A 526 1.77 10.30 -5.85
C TYR A 526 0.73 11.21 -6.50
N LEU A 527 -0.53 10.81 -6.53
CA LEU A 527 -1.61 11.59 -7.11
C LEU A 527 -2.20 12.54 -6.08
N ASP A 528 -2.23 13.84 -6.39
CA ASP A 528 -2.94 14.82 -5.58
C ASP A 528 -4.43 14.45 -5.54
N PRO A 529 -5.01 14.14 -4.38
CA PRO A 529 -6.39 13.68 -4.29
C PRO A 529 -7.39 14.72 -4.76
N ARG A 530 -7.04 16.01 -4.74
CA ARG A 530 -7.90 17.11 -5.19
C ARG A 530 -8.22 17.02 -6.68
N ILE A 531 -7.31 16.50 -7.50
CA ILE A 531 -7.57 16.24 -8.94
C ILE A 531 -8.75 15.29 -9.10
N SER A 532 -8.73 14.17 -8.37
CA SER A 532 -9.79 13.17 -8.43
C SER A 532 -11.11 13.69 -7.86
N VAL A 533 -11.07 14.48 -6.80
CA VAL A 533 -12.27 15.08 -6.19
C VAL A 533 -12.91 16.09 -7.13
N ALA A 534 -12.12 16.99 -7.73
CA ALA A 534 -12.62 17.95 -8.72
C ALA A 534 -13.21 17.24 -9.94
N TRP A 535 -12.54 16.18 -10.43
CA TRP A 535 -13.06 15.36 -11.52
C TRP A 535 -14.39 14.68 -11.15
N CYS A 536 -14.53 14.13 -9.94
CA CYS A 536 -15.78 13.56 -9.46
C CYS A 536 -16.92 14.58 -9.45
N LYS A 537 -16.66 15.79 -8.96
CA LYS A 537 -17.64 16.89 -8.96
C LYS A 537 -18.03 17.29 -10.39
N ASN A 538 -17.06 17.46 -11.30
CA ASN A 538 -17.30 17.85 -12.70
C ASN A 538 -18.04 16.79 -13.52
N MET A 539 -17.79 15.52 -13.25
CA MET A 539 -18.35 14.39 -14.01
C MET A 539 -19.56 13.76 -13.33
N GLU A 540 -20.01 14.31 -12.20
CA GLU A 540 -21.13 13.79 -11.40
C GLU A 540 -20.93 12.31 -11.02
N VAL A 541 -19.69 11.94 -10.72
CA VAL A 541 -19.34 10.59 -10.25
C VAL A 541 -19.19 10.60 -8.74
N PRO A 542 -19.91 9.73 -8.01
CA PRO A 542 -19.76 9.66 -6.55
C PRO A 542 -18.32 9.31 -6.16
N VAL A 543 -17.75 10.05 -5.22
CA VAL A 543 -16.36 9.87 -4.76
C VAL A 543 -16.10 8.46 -4.19
N GLU A 544 -17.13 7.80 -3.69
CA GLU A 544 -17.09 6.42 -3.21
C GLU A 544 -16.76 5.39 -4.30
N LYS A 545 -16.95 5.75 -5.57
CA LYS A 545 -16.55 4.89 -6.70
C LYS A 545 -15.05 4.95 -6.97
N ILE A 546 -14.41 6.05 -6.61
CA ILE A 546 -12.96 6.26 -6.78
C ILE A 546 -12.20 5.87 -5.52
N TYR A 547 -12.68 6.26 -4.34
CA TYR A 547 -12.04 6.04 -3.05
C TYR A 547 -12.89 5.16 -2.14
N ASN A 548 -12.32 4.08 -1.63
CA ASN A 548 -12.94 3.27 -0.58
C ASN A 548 -12.97 4.01 0.77
N LYS A 549 -13.62 3.45 1.80
CA LYS A 549 -13.78 4.13 3.10
C LYS A 549 -12.45 4.60 3.69
N SER A 550 -11.43 3.74 3.75
CA SER A 550 -10.13 4.11 4.35
C SER A 550 -9.40 5.19 3.55
N GLN A 551 -9.56 5.20 2.23
CA GLN A 551 -9.00 6.23 1.36
C GLN A 551 -9.74 7.56 1.52
N ARG A 552 -11.07 7.54 1.66
CA ARG A 552 -11.86 8.74 1.96
C ARG A 552 -11.51 9.33 3.32
N ASP A 553 -11.28 8.48 4.31
CA ASP A 553 -10.83 8.93 5.63
C ASP A 553 -9.44 9.58 5.55
N LYS A 554 -8.51 8.98 4.80
CA LYS A 554 -7.17 9.54 4.55
C LYS A 554 -7.23 10.88 3.84
N PHE A 555 -8.07 11.04 2.85
CA PHE A 555 -8.20 12.21 2.00
C PHE A 555 -9.41 13.10 2.35
N ALA A 556 -9.93 13.00 3.57
CA ALA A 556 -11.09 13.76 4.01
C ALA A 556 -10.89 15.29 3.81
N TRP A 557 -9.70 15.78 4.10
CA TRP A 557 -9.32 17.17 3.86
C TRP A 557 -9.48 17.61 2.38
N ALA A 558 -9.07 16.75 1.45
CA ALA A 558 -9.17 17.03 0.03
C ALA A 558 -10.63 16.96 -0.47
N ILE A 559 -11.40 15.98 0.02
CA ILE A 559 -12.81 15.81 -0.34
C ILE A 559 -13.64 16.99 0.11
N ASP A 560 -13.35 17.52 1.28
CA ASP A 560 -14.08 18.63 1.88
C ASP A 560 -13.75 19.99 1.23
N MET A 561 -12.47 20.29 1.05
CA MET A 561 -12.01 21.63 0.66
C MET A 561 -11.85 21.84 -0.85
N THR A 562 -12.06 20.80 -1.68
CA THR A 562 -11.80 20.92 -3.13
C THR A 562 -13.09 21.23 -3.89
N GLU A 563 -13.06 22.28 -4.66
CA GLU A 563 -14.14 22.64 -5.60
C GLU A 563 -13.92 22.04 -6.99
N ALA A 564 -14.95 22.13 -7.85
CA ALA A 564 -14.93 21.54 -9.18
C ALA A 564 -13.91 22.19 -10.14
N ASP A 565 -13.53 23.43 -9.89
CA ASP A 565 -12.59 24.22 -10.70
C ASP A 565 -11.12 24.04 -10.32
N PHE A 566 -10.83 23.16 -9.32
CA PHE A 566 -9.46 22.91 -8.92
C PHE A 566 -8.62 22.41 -10.09
N GLU A 567 -7.47 23.05 -10.30
CA GLU A 567 -6.39 22.61 -11.18
C GLU A 567 -5.08 22.45 -10.42
N PHE A 568 -4.40 21.34 -10.72
CA PHE A 568 -3.09 21.03 -10.17
C PHE A 568 -1.97 21.87 -10.78
#